data_400327fd5673ee978b0ba25d80c819c7
#
_entry.id   400327fd5673ee978b0ba25d80c819c7
#
_cell.length_a   1.000
_cell.length_b   1.000
_cell.length_c   1.000
_cell.angle_alpha   90.00
_cell.angle_beta   90.00
_cell.angle_gamma   90.00
#
_symmetry.space_group_name_H-M   'P 1'
#
loop_
_entity.id
_entity.type
_entity.pdbx_description
1 polymer ?
#
loop_
_entity_poly.entity_id
_entity_poly.type
_entity_poly.pdbx_seq_one_letter_code
_entity_poly.pdbx_strand_id
1 'polypeptide(L)'
;MWLDQYNNLDSRVCLRIIEERLKSNFVQKTLCDMENEKKCYIYKFLVDNFCLQYYLVKPIPKLYKKCISKIRLSSHNLLIETGRHKNIPRDQRFCPMCKLQFGQNSDIEDEYHFILNMPYIQGLT
;
A
#
# COMPACT_ATOMS: atom_id res chain seq x y z
N MET A 1 -15.74 -18.92 36.45
CA MET A 1 -15.95 -17.46 36.62
C MET A 1 -16.05 -16.68 35.28
N TRP A 2 -15.28 -16.98 34.27
CA TRP A 2 -15.42 -16.34 32.94
C TRP A 2 -16.48 -17.00 32.04
N LEU A 3 -16.79 -18.26 32.23
CA LEU A 3 -17.78 -19.02 31.42
C LEU A 3 -19.24 -18.75 31.82
N ASP A 4 -19.50 -18.31 33.06
CA ASP A 4 -20.85 -18.09 33.55
C ASP A 4 -21.51 -16.81 33.00
N GLN A 5 -20.72 -15.84 32.55
CA GLN A 5 -21.23 -14.61 31.97
C GLN A 5 -21.81 -14.78 30.56
N TYR A 6 -21.45 -15.88 29.87
CA TYR A 6 -21.90 -16.12 28.49
C TYR A 6 -23.07 -17.10 28.35
N ASN A 7 -23.45 -17.76 29.45
CA ASN A 7 -24.51 -18.77 29.44
C ASN A 7 -25.93 -18.22 29.17
N ASN A 8 -26.12 -16.90 29.21
CA ASN A 8 -27.41 -16.24 28.94
C ASN A 8 -27.41 -15.31 27.71
N LEU A 9 -26.35 -15.31 26.90
CA LEU A 9 -26.32 -14.51 25.69
C LEU A 9 -27.04 -15.26 24.55
N ASP A 10 -27.96 -14.55 23.89
CA ASP A 10 -28.55 -15.04 22.64
C ASP A 10 -27.43 -15.39 21.65
N SER A 11 -27.56 -16.51 20.96
CA SER A 11 -26.58 -17.01 19.98
C SER A 11 -26.24 -15.97 18.91
N ARG A 12 -27.17 -15.11 18.53
CA ARG A 12 -26.96 -13.99 17.61
C ARG A 12 -26.01 -12.93 18.16
N VAL A 13 -26.14 -12.63 19.46
CA VAL A 13 -25.25 -11.68 20.16
C VAL A 13 -23.84 -12.25 20.25
N CYS A 14 -23.70 -13.54 20.58
CA CYS A 14 -22.42 -14.22 20.58
C CYS A 14 -21.73 -14.19 19.22
N LEU A 15 -22.45 -14.50 18.14
CA LEU A 15 -21.91 -14.46 16.78
C LEU A 15 -21.44 -13.05 16.39
N ARG A 16 -22.21 -12.01 16.73
CA ARG A 16 -21.85 -10.63 16.46
C ARG A 16 -20.57 -10.22 17.22
N ILE A 17 -20.44 -10.57 18.47
CA ILE A 17 -19.24 -10.30 19.29
C ILE A 17 -18.03 -11.00 18.68
N ILE A 18 -18.17 -12.25 18.26
CA ILE A 18 -17.08 -13.00 17.62
C ILE A 18 -16.68 -12.32 16.30
N GLU A 19 -17.64 -11.94 15.48
CA GLU A 19 -17.39 -11.27 14.20
C GLU A 19 -16.65 -9.94 14.40
N GLU A 20 -17.09 -9.10 15.34
CA GLU A 20 -16.44 -7.83 15.66
C GLU A 20 -15.01 -8.05 16.19
N ARG A 21 -14.81 -9.08 17.01
CA ARG A 21 -13.49 -9.44 17.53
C ARG A 21 -12.54 -9.90 16.42
N LEU A 22 -13.03 -10.73 15.52
CA LEU A 22 -12.26 -11.20 14.35
C LEU A 22 -11.88 -10.05 13.43
N LYS A 23 -12.80 -9.12 13.15
CA LYS A 23 -12.54 -7.92 12.36
C LYS A 23 -11.47 -7.05 13.02
N SER A 24 -11.61 -6.79 14.32
CA SER A 24 -10.65 -5.97 15.08
C SER A 24 -9.25 -6.60 15.10
N ASN A 25 -9.17 -7.90 15.34
CA ASN A 25 -7.88 -8.62 15.33
C ASN A 25 -7.24 -8.60 13.95
N PHE A 26 -8.02 -8.76 12.88
CA PHE A 26 -7.53 -8.68 11.51
C PHE A 26 -6.96 -7.28 11.20
N VAL A 27 -7.71 -6.23 11.53
CA VAL A 27 -7.27 -4.84 11.33
C VAL A 27 -5.99 -4.57 12.11
N GLN A 28 -5.95 -4.93 13.38
CA GLN A 28 -4.79 -4.68 14.24
C GLN A 28 -3.54 -5.43 13.76
N LYS A 29 -3.69 -6.70 13.38
CA LYS A 29 -2.60 -7.49 12.80
C LYS A 29 -2.09 -6.86 11.50
N THR A 30 -3.01 -6.48 10.60
CA THR A 30 -2.64 -5.87 9.31
C THR A 30 -1.90 -4.55 9.51
N LEU A 31 -2.34 -3.70 10.44
CA LEU A 31 -1.63 -2.46 10.77
C LEU A 31 -0.22 -2.73 11.29
N CYS A 32 -0.07 -3.68 12.22
CA CYS A 32 1.22 -4.07 12.75
C CYS A 32 2.16 -4.61 11.66
N ASP A 33 1.64 -5.47 10.78
CA ASP A 33 2.39 -6.00 9.65
C ASP A 33 2.83 -4.88 8.70
N MET A 34 1.96 -3.90 8.41
CA MET A 34 2.27 -2.76 7.56
C MET A 34 3.34 -1.82 8.15
N GLU A 35 3.37 -1.66 9.49
CA GLU A 35 4.39 -0.85 10.17
C GLU A 35 5.78 -1.50 10.09
N ASN A 36 5.83 -2.81 10.22
CA ASN A 36 7.07 -3.58 10.26
C ASN A 36 7.62 -3.94 8.87
N GLU A 37 6.75 -3.94 7.84
CA GLU A 37 7.14 -4.29 6.49
C GLU A 37 7.73 -3.11 5.72
N LYS A 38 8.86 -3.36 5.03
CA LYS A 38 9.46 -2.40 4.09
C LYS A 38 8.67 -2.26 2.79
N LYS A 39 7.84 -3.23 2.49
CA LYS A 39 6.91 -3.22 1.35
C LYS A 39 5.65 -2.44 1.71
N CYS A 40 4.94 -1.96 0.70
CA CYS A 40 3.70 -1.18 0.89
C CYS A 40 3.91 0.14 1.66
N TYR A 41 5.09 0.76 1.51
CA TYR A 41 5.41 2.01 2.21
C TYR A 41 4.36 3.11 1.96
N ILE A 42 3.92 3.28 0.73
CA ILE A 42 2.88 4.27 0.39
C ILE A 42 1.49 3.84 0.87
N TYR A 43 1.20 2.54 0.86
CA TYR A 43 -0.11 2.02 1.20
C TYR A 43 -0.58 2.47 2.59
N LYS A 44 0.29 2.46 3.58
CA LYS A 44 -0.01 2.90 4.95
C LYS A 44 -0.44 4.37 5.06
N PHE A 45 0.02 5.24 4.14
CA PHE A 45 -0.39 6.65 4.10
C PHE A 45 -1.67 6.88 3.30
N LEU A 46 -2.06 5.93 2.46
CA LEU A 46 -3.23 6.03 1.59
C LEU A 46 -4.47 5.32 2.14
N VAL A 47 -4.34 4.56 3.20
CA VAL A 47 -5.42 3.76 3.76
C VAL A 47 -5.74 4.21 5.16
N ASP A 48 -6.84 4.95 5.27
CA ASP A 48 -7.40 5.35 6.57
C ASP A 48 -8.32 4.26 7.15
N ASN A 49 -8.99 3.51 6.26
CA ASN A 49 -9.96 2.47 6.64
C ASN A 49 -9.81 1.23 5.76
N PHE A 50 -9.97 0.05 6.37
CA PHE A 50 -10.03 -1.23 5.66
C PHE A 50 -11.40 -1.43 5.03
N CYS A 51 -11.66 -0.71 3.95
CA CYS A 51 -12.88 -0.83 3.15
C CYS A 51 -12.54 -0.98 1.67
N LEU A 52 -13.54 -1.30 0.87
CA LEU A 52 -13.39 -1.36 -0.58
C LEU A 52 -12.99 0.02 -1.10
N GLN A 53 -11.83 0.10 -1.72
CA GLN A 53 -11.26 1.35 -2.18
C GLN A 53 -12.06 1.96 -3.32
N TYR A 54 -12.29 3.27 -3.27
CA TYR A 54 -13.14 4.00 -4.19
C TYR A 54 -12.80 3.78 -5.68
N TYR A 55 -11.52 3.75 -6.05
CA TYR A 55 -11.11 3.53 -7.44
C TYR A 55 -11.47 2.14 -7.99
N LEU A 56 -11.67 1.13 -7.11
CA LEU A 56 -12.11 -0.20 -7.53
C LEU A 56 -13.58 -0.22 -7.93
N VAL A 57 -14.40 0.65 -7.32
CA VAL A 57 -15.84 0.76 -7.58
C VAL A 57 -16.13 1.64 -8.81
N LYS A 58 -15.25 2.60 -9.10
CA LYS A 58 -15.42 3.52 -10.24
C LYS A 58 -15.43 2.78 -11.59
N PRO A 59 -16.22 3.27 -12.57
CA PRO A 59 -16.26 2.73 -13.92
C PRO A 59 -15.05 3.18 -14.75
N ILE A 60 -13.85 2.86 -14.28
CA ILE A 60 -12.59 3.08 -15.00
C ILE A 60 -12.07 1.77 -15.60
N PRO A 61 -11.33 1.81 -16.72
CA PRO A 61 -10.80 0.62 -17.36
C PRO A 61 -9.98 -0.25 -16.39
N LYS A 62 -10.12 -1.57 -16.54
CA LYS A 62 -9.44 -2.56 -15.67
C LYS A 62 -7.92 -2.37 -15.63
N LEU A 63 -7.32 -1.93 -16.74
CA LEU A 63 -5.89 -1.65 -16.82
C LEU A 63 -5.47 -0.58 -15.81
N TYR A 64 -6.21 0.54 -15.74
CA TYR A 64 -5.90 1.62 -14.78
C TYR A 64 -6.08 1.17 -13.34
N LYS A 65 -7.14 0.40 -13.04
CA LYS A 65 -7.32 -0.21 -11.71
C LYS A 65 -6.11 -1.05 -11.32
N LYS A 66 -5.63 -1.88 -12.25
CA LYS A 66 -4.44 -2.72 -12.04
C LYS A 66 -3.18 -1.88 -11.81
N CYS A 67 -2.97 -0.79 -12.56
CA CYS A 67 -1.83 0.09 -12.38
C CYS A 67 -1.86 0.79 -11.02
N ILE A 68 -3.00 1.36 -10.64
CA ILE A 68 -3.18 2.01 -9.33
C ILE A 68 -2.91 1.00 -8.19
N SER A 69 -3.49 -0.21 -8.29
CA SER A 69 -3.27 -1.24 -7.28
C SER A 69 -1.81 -1.65 -7.16
N LYS A 70 -1.10 -1.77 -8.29
CA LYS A 70 0.33 -2.09 -8.29
C LYS A 70 1.17 -1.03 -7.60
N ILE A 71 0.91 0.26 -7.87
CA ILE A 71 1.62 1.36 -7.21
C ILE A 71 1.33 1.35 -5.71
N ARG A 72 0.06 1.27 -5.31
CA ARG A 72 -0.35 1.27 -3.90
C ARG A 72 0.27 0.11 -3.11
N LEU A 73 0.38 -1.07 -3.70
CA LEU A 73 0.90 -2.28 -3.06
C LEU A 73 2.41 -2.50 -3.30
N SER A 74 3.12 -1.49 -3.80
CA SER A 74 4.54 -1.60 -4.15
C SER A 74 4.85 -2.86 -4.98
N SER A 75 3.95 -3.17 -5.94
CA SER A 75 4.06 -4.32 -6.86
C SER A 75 4.39 -3.88 -8.28
N HIS A 76 5.16 -2.80 -8.41
CA HIS A 76 5.61 -2.19 -9.66
C HIS A 76 7.11 -2.45 -9.88
N ASN A 77 7.62 -1.98 -11.04
CA ASN A 77 8.99 -2.21 -11.46
C ASN A 77 9.92 -0.99 -11.21
N LEU A 78 9.48 0.02 -10.43
CA LEU A 78 10.35 1.14 -10.08
C LEU A 78 11.56 0.67 -9.27
N LEU A 79 12.66 1.41 -9.35
CA LEU A 79 13.92 1.00 -8.75
C LEU A 79 13.85 0.92 -7.22
N ILE A 80 12.92 1.64 -6.60
CA ILE A 80 12.67 1.52 -5.16
C ILE A 80 12.32 0.08 -4.75
N GLU A 81 11.57 -0.65 -5.58
CA GLU A 81 11.20 -2.05 -5.33
C GLU A 81 12.18 -3.05 -5.97
N THR A 82 12.51 -2.87 -7.24
CA THR A 82 13.45 -3.79 -7.92
C THR A 82 14.84 -3.74 -7.30
N GLY A 83 15.28 -2.56 -6.84
CA GLY A 83 16.53 -2.39 -6.12
C GLY A 83 16.52 -3.08 -4.74
N ARG A 84 15.38 -3.15 -4.06
CA ARG A 84 15.22 -3.90 -2.82
C ARG A 84 15.50 -5.40 -3.03
N HIS A 85 14.99 -5.97 -4.10
CA HIS A 85 15.25 -7.38 -4.46
C HIS A 85 16.70 -7.65 -4.89
N LYS A 86 17.40 -6.62 -5.37
CA LYS A 86 18.81 -6.69 -5.75
C LYS A 86 19.76 -6.28 -4.63
N ASN A 87 19.25 -6.07 -3.41
CA ASN A 87 20.01 -5.60 -2.25
C ASN A 87 20.75 -4.27 -2.48
N ILE A 88 20.23 -3.41 -3.37
CA ILE A 88 20.77 -2.06 -3.57
C ILE A 88 20.29 -1.19 -2.41
N PRO A 89 21.17 -0.45 -1.72
CA PRO A 89 20.78 0.51 -0.69
C PRO A 89 19.77 1.53 -1.22
N ARG A 90 18.85 2.00 -0.37
CA ARG A 90 17.76 2.90 -0.80
C ARG A 90 18.27 4.21 -1.40
N ASP A 91 19.31 4.77 -0.82
CA ASP A 91 19.99 6.00 -1.22
C ASP A 91 20.71 5.90 -2.58
N GLN A 92 20.87 4.69 -3.11
CA GLN A 92 21.49 4.43 -4.41
C GLN A 92 20.50 4.04 -5.52
N ARG A 93 19.18 4.07 -5.24
CA ARG A 93 18.13 3.71 -6.20
C ARG A 93 17.69 4.92 -7.01
N PHE A 94 18.65 5.55 -7.69
CA PHE A 94 18.41 6.77 -8.47
C PHE A 94 17.59 6.52 -9.73
N CYS A 95 16.74 7.49 -10.10
CA CYS A 95 15.92 7.42 -11.29
C CYS A 95 16.78 7.39 -12.57
N PRO A 96 16.68 6.34 -13.41
CA PRO A 96 17.45 6.25 -14.65
C PRO A 96 17.09 7.35 -15.65
N MET A 97 15.83 7.79 -15.68
CA MET A 97 15.36 8.83 -16.58
C MET A 97 15.94 10.20 -16.20
N CYS A 98 15.97 10.54 -14.91
CA CYS A 98 16.61 11.77 -14.45
C CYS A 98 18.10 11.75 -14.74
N LYS A 99 18.77 10.62 -14.56
CA LYS A 99 20.18 10.46 -14.91
C LYS A 99 20.45 10.69 -16.40
N LEU A 100 19.59 10.16 -17.27
CA LEU A 100 19.72 10.39 -18.72
C LEU A 100 19.49 11.86 -19.10
N GLN A 101 18.52 12.53 -18.47
CA GLN A 101 18.14 13.89 -18.80
C GLN A 101 19.09 14.95 -18.21
N PHE A 102 19.50 14.76 -16.97
CA PHE A 102 20.30 15.76 -16.23
C PHE A 102 21.77 15.38 -16.05
N GLY A 103 22.16 14.18 -16.48
CA GLY A 103 23.55 13.72 -16.42
C GLY A 103 24.06 13.38 -15.01
N GLN A 104 23.21 13.46 -13.99
CA GLN A 104 23.58 13.21 -12.59
C GLN A 104 22.51 12.37 -11.85
N ASN A 105 22.94 11.75 -10.76
CA ASN A 105 22.03 11.05 -9.87
C ASN A 105 21.36 12.08 -8.95
N SER A 106 20.14 12.52 -9.29
CA SER A 106 19.44 13.57 -8.53
C SER A 106 18.43 12.97 -7.55
N ASP A 107 17.51 12.14 -8.06
CA ASP A 107 16.35 11.70 -7.30
C ASP A 107 16.26 10.19 -7.22
N ILE A 108 15.78 9.70 -6.08
CA ILE A 108 15.45 8.29 -5.91
C ILE A 108 14.20 7.97 -6.74
N GLU A 109 14.23 6.86 -7.48
CA GLU A 109 13.06 6.40 -8.24
C GLU A 109 12.08 5.69 -7.32
N ASP A 110 11.29 6.47 -6.61
CA ASP A 110 10.15 6.01 -5.82
C ASP A 110 8.81 6.38 -6.49
N GLU A 111 7.71 5.97 -5.88
CA GLU A 111 6.37 6.23 -6.40
C GLU A 111 6.03 7.73 -6.40
N TYR A 112 6.53 8.48 -5.42
CA TYR A 112 6.33 9.92 -5.34
C TYR A 112 7.03 10.63 -6.50
N HIS A 113 8.31 10.31 -6.73
CA HIS A 113 9.08 10.86 -7.83
C HIS A 113 8.44 10.50 -9.18
N PHE A 114 8.02 9.24 -9.34
CA PHE A 114 7.39 8.76 -10.58
C PHE A 114 6.09 9.51 -10.90
N ILE A 115 5.23 9.76 -9.90
CA ILE A 115 3.91 10.37 -10.13
C ILE A 115 4.01 11.90 -10.26
N LEU A 116 4.83 12.55 -9.45
CA LEU A 116 4.82 14.01 -9.29
C LEU A 116 6.01 14.72 -9.92
N ASN A 117 7.17 14.10 -9.95
CA ASN A 117 8.42 14.78 -10.30
C ASN A 117 9.06 14.28 -11.59
N MET A 118 8.51 13.23 -12.22
CA MET A 118 9.11 12.70 -13.44
C MET A 118 8.97 13.71 -14.60
N PRO A 119 10.09 14.19 -15.18
CA PRO A 119 10.04 15.26 -16.20
C PRO A 119 9.20 14.88 -17.42
N TYR A 120 9.14 13.58 -17.73
CA TYR A 120 8.39 13.07 -18.88
C TYR A 120 6.86 13.19 -18.72
N ILE A 121 6.36 13.18 -17.48
CA ILE A 121 4.92 13.30 -17.20
C ILE A 121 4.49 14.76 -17.17
N GLN A 122 5.37 15.67 -16.76
CA GLN A 122 5.08 17.12 -16.71
C GLN A 122 4.91 17.76 -18.08
N GLY A 123 5.35 17.11 -19.16
CA GLY A 123 5.16 17.57 -20.54
C GLY A 123 3.84 17.12 -21.20
N LEU A 124 2.99 16.39 -20.48
CA LEU A 124 1.70 15.87 -20.98
C LEU A 124 0.48 16.64 -20.46
N THR A 125 0.70 17.75 -19.76
CA THR A 125 -0.34 18.73 -19.34
C THR A 125 -0.26 19.98 -20.23
#